data_81dc969c9243e742b0666a7cc7389307
#
_entry.id   81dc969c9243e742b0666a7cc7389307
#
_cell.length_a   1.000
_cell.length_b   1.000
_cell.length_c   1.000
_cell.angle_alpha   90.00
_cell.angle_beta   90.00
_cell.angle_gamma   90.00
#
_symmetry.space_group_name_H-M   'P 1'
#
loop_
_entity.id
_entity.type
_entity.pdbx_description
1 polymer ?
#
loop_
_entity_poly.entity_id
_entity_poly.type
_entity_poly.pdbx_seq_one_letter_code
_entity_poly.pdbx_strand_id
1 'polypeptide(L)'
;LVGSEMCIRDSIRKLPAVETLGGATVICSDKTGTLTQNKMTVQKVYVDDREYLPGQLSMEEQLHRYLVYDAVLSNDATLENGKGIGDPTEYALLEMFRKIPAPKGGMMGEGGYREEMLRSCMKRLEEVPFDSERKRMSTRYYLHGVGTILTKGAPDVLLERCDFVRKSTG
;
A
#
# COMPACT_ATOMS: atom_id res chain seq x y z
N LEU A 1 -21.29 -17.40 -15.74
CA LEU A 1 -21.91 -16.88 -14.50
C LEU A 1 -21.75 -17.84 -13.29
N VAL A 2 -20.53 -18.24 -12.96
CA VAL A 2 -20.32 -19.14 -11.80
C VAL A 2 -18.99 -18.86 -11.11
N GLY A 3 -18.49 -17.63 -11.20
CA GLY A 3 -17.14 -17.33 -10.76
C GLY A 3 -16.96 -16.96 -9.29
N SER A 4 -18.01 -16.57 -8.56
CA SER A 4 -17.84 -15.98 -7.22
C SER A 4 -18.11 -16.92 -6.04
N GLU A 5 -18.75 -18.05 -6.26
CA GLU A 5 -19.13 -18.97 -5.18
C GLU A 5 -18.12 -20.10 -4.91
N MET A 6 -17.12 -20.29 -5.80
CA MET A 6 -16.13 -21.36 -5.64
C MET A 6 -15.05 -21.07 -4.57
N CYS A 7 -14.99 -19.87 -4.03
CA CYS A 7 -14.06 -19.52 -2.94
C CYS A 7 -14.61 -19.78 -1.54
N ILE A 8 -15.84 -20.20 -1.40
CA ILE A 8 -16.45 -20.56 -0.13
C ILE A 8 -16.12 -22.03 0.13
N ARG A 9 -15.75 -22.37 1.36
CA ARG A 9 -15.63 -23.77 1.83
C ARG A 9 -16.98 -24.46 1.72
N ASP A 10 -17.34 -24.84 0.51
CA ASP A 10 -18.58 -25.54 0.25
C ASP A 10 -18.37 -27.05 0.38
N SER A 11 -19.27 -27.71 1.05
CA SER A 11 -19.24 -29.17 1.21
C SER A 11 -19.98 -29.79 0.05
N ILE A 12 -19.29 -30.48 -0.84
CA ILE A 12 -19.91 -31.20 -1.94
C ILE A 12 -20.66 -32.39 -1.34
N ARG A 13 -22.00 -32.35 -1.37
CA ARG A 13 -22.89 -33.39 -0.80
C ARG A 13 -23.44 -34.35 -1.84
N LYS A 14 -23.19 -34.12 -3.13
CA LYS A 14 -23.70 -34.99 -4.20
C LYS A 14 -22.63 -36.00 -4.61
N LEU A 15 -22.92 -37.28 -4.43
CA LEU A 15 -22.00 -38.38 -4.71
C LEU A 15 -21.38 -38.34 -6.13
N PRO A 16 -22.15 -38.07 -7.22
CA PRO A 16 -21.57 -37.97 -8.56
C PRO A 16 -20.53 -36.84 -8.70
N ALA A 17 -20.71 -35.73 -7.99
CA ALA A 17 -19.77 -34.62 -8.02
C ALA A 17 -18.46 -34.96 -7.28
N VAL A 18 -18.55 -35.76 -6.21
CA VAL A 18 -17.37 -36.27 -5.48
C VAL A 18 -16.58 -37.26 -6.32
N GLU A 19 -17.25 -38.16 -7.03
CA GLU A 19 -16.61 -39.13 -7.94
C GLU A 19 -15.89 -38.43 -9.10
N THR A 20 -16.54 -37.42 -9.73
CA THR A 20 -15.95 -36.63 -10.80
C THR A 20 -14.71 -35.88 -10.31
N LEU A 21 -14.76 -35.29 -9.10
CA LEU A 21 -13.64 -34.61 -8.50
C LEU A 21 -12.49 -35.57 -8.13
N GLY A 22 -12.83 -36.76 -7.62
CA GLY A 22 -11.87 -37.82 -7.29
C GLY A 22 -11.17 -38.43 -8.50
N GLY A 23 -11.78 -38.34 -9.69
CA GLY A 23 -11.20 -38.77 -10.96
C GLY A 23 -10.35 -37.72 -11.68
N ALA A 24 -10.22 -36.52 -11.10
CA ALA A 24 -9.42 -35.45 -11.70
C ALA A 24 -7.91 -35.83 -11.71
N THR A 25 -7.30 -35.82 -12.86
CA THR A 25 -5.88 -36.12 -13.05
C THR A 25 -5.03 -34.84 -13.12
N VAL A 26 -5.65 -33.69 -13.36
CA VAL A 26 -4.98 -32.40 -13.49
C VAL A 26 -5.77 -31.37 -12.70
N ILE A 27 -5.08 -30.63 -11.86
CA ILE A 27 -5.63 -29.49 -11.10
C ILE A 27 -5.00 -28.22 -11.63
N CYS A 28 -5.81 -27.35 -12.25
CA CYS A 28 -5.41 -26.02 -12.66
C CYS A 28 -5.87 -25.02 -11.60
N SER A 29 -4.91 -24.33 -10.99
CA SER A 29 -5.20 -23.32 -9.97
C SER A 29 -4.66 -21.96 -10.39
N ASP A 30 -5.49 -20.93 -10.33
CA ASP A 30 -5.02 -19.56 -10.45
C ASP A 30 -4.28 -19.15 -9.16
N LYS A 31 -3.27 -18.32 -9.30
CA LYS A 31 -2.49 -17.83 -8.16
C LYS A 31 -3.28 -16.82 -7.34
N THR A 32 -3.85 -15.82 -8.02
CA THR A 32 -4.40 -14.65 -7.35
C THR A 32 -5.80 -14.90 -6.81
N GLY A 33 -5.99 -14.72 -5.49
CA GLY A 33 -7.27 -14.96 -4.82
C GLY A 33 -7.62 -16.43 -4.56
N THR A 34 -6.84 -17.38 -5.10
CA THR A 34 -7.02 -18.83 -4.85
C THR A 34 -5.90 -19.36 -3.97
N LEU A 35 -4.64 -19.22 -4.41
CA LEU A 35 -3.45 -19.61 -3.63
C LEU A 35 -2.99 -18.47 -2.70
N THR A 36 -3.41 -17.25 -2.98
CA THR A 36 -3.12 -16.05 -2.18
C THR A 36 -4.41 -15.42 -1.69
N GLN A 37 -4.34 -14.66 -0.59
CA GLN A 37 -5.49 -13.97 0.00
C GLN A 37 -5.84 -12.65 -0.73
N ASN A 38 -5.19 -12.34 -1.86
CA ASN A 38 -5.28 -11.04 -2.52
C ASN A 38 -5.03 -9.87 -1.56
N LYS A 39 -4.15 -10.08 -0.60
CA LYS A 39 -3.75 -9.09 0.40
C LYS A 39 -2.26 -8.80 0.26
N MET A 40 -1.95 -7.53 0.05
CA MET A 40 -0.58 -7.03 0.07
C MET A 40 -0.22 -6.54 1.48
N THR A 41 1.03 -6.72 1.86
CA THR A 41 1.55 -6.23 3.14
C THR A 41 3.00 -5.79 2.95
N VAL A 42 3.32 -4.57 3.34
CA VAL A 42 4.71 -4.07 3.32
C VAL A 42 5.51 -4.85 4.35
N GLN A 43 6.52 -5.57 3.88
CA GLN A 43 7.43 -6.36 4.73
C GLN A 43 8.63 -5.54 5.16
N LYS A 44 9.23 -4.82 4.21
CA LYS A 44 10.41 -4.01 4.42
C LYS A 44 10.32 -2.70 3.63
N VAL A 45 11.03 -1.71 4.10
CA VAL A 45 11.19 -0.40 3.47
C VAL A 45 12.69 -0.12 3.35
N TYR A 46 13.12 0.34 2.20
CA TYR A 46 14.51 0.73 1.96
C TYR A 46 14.63 2.24 1.87
N VAL A 47 15.39 2.84 2.76
CA VAL A 47 15.63 4.29 2.83
C VAL A 47 17.06 4.53 3.27
N ASP A 48 17.76 5.47 2.63
CA ASP A 48 19.11 5.89 3.01
C ASP A 48 20.09 4.72 3.14
N ASP A 49 20.10 3.85 2.13
CA ASP A 49 20.95 2.64 2.05
C ASP A 49 20.70 1.61 3.18
N ARG A 50 19.56 1.67 3.85
CA ARG A 50 19.20 0.75 4.95
C ARG A 50 17.81 0.17 4.77
N GLU A 51 17.64 -1.05 5.26
CA GLU A 51 16.33 -1.70 5.36
C GLU A 51 15.72 -1.45 6.74
N TYR A 52 14.42 -1.15 6.73
CA TYR A 52 13.61 -0.95 7.93
C TYR A 52 12.36 -1.84 7.89
N LEU A 53 11.94 -2.33 9.04
CA LEU A 53 10.58 -2.82 9.21
C LEU A 53 9.62 -1.62 9.36
N PRO A 54 8.34 -1.73 8.97
CA PRO A 54 7.38 -0.64 9.10
C PRO A 54 7.34 0.03 10.48
N GLY A 55 7.41 -0.75 11.55
CA GLY A 55 7.41 -0.22 12.92
C GLY A 55 8.72 0.44 13.38
N GLN A 56 9.76 0.41 12.55
CA GLN A 56 11.05 1.09 12.82
C GLN A 56 11.12 2.48 12.16
N LEU A 57 10.14 2.80 11.30
CA LEU A 57 10.07 4.13 10.71
C LEU A 57 9.71 5.17 11.77
N SER A 58 10.21 6.39 11.61
CA SER A 58 9.93 7.51 12.51
C SER A 58 9.52 8.74 11.72
N MET A 59 8.45 9.41 12.13
CA MET A 59 8.02 10.68 11.55
C MET A 59 8.92 11.86 11.95
N GLU A 60 9.84 11.67 12.89
CA GLU A 60 10.86 12.66 13.26
C GLU A 60 11.99 12.69 12.22
N GLU A 61 12.32 11.55 11.63
CA GLU A 61 13.31 11.42 10.57
C GLU A 61 12.80 11.99 9.25
N GLN A 62 13.54 12.91 8.65
CA GLN A 62 13.10 13.64 7.46
C GLN A 62 12.84 12.71 6.26
N LEU A 63 13.75 11.77 5.99
CA LEU A 63 13.62 10.86 4.84
C LEU A 63 12.46 9.87 5.04
N HIS A 64 12.29 9.34 6.26
CA HIS A 64 11.14 8.50 6.60
C HIS A 64 9.83 9.26 6.41
N ARG A 65 9.79 10.53 6.84
CA ARG A 65 8.61 11.39 6.70
C ARG A 65 8.24 11.65 5.23
N TYR A 66 9.21 11.93 4.35
CA TYR A 66 8.92 12.09 2.92
C TYR A 66 8.43 10.81 2.27
N LEU A 67 9.02 9.66 2.59
CA LEU A 67 8.54 8.36 2.13
C LEU A 67 7.09 8.12 2.57
N VAL A 68 6.77 8.41 3.83
CA VAL A 68 5.42 8.26 4.38
C VAL A 68 4.44 9.23 3.72
N TYR A 69 4.86 10.48 3.47
CA TYR A 69 4.03 11.44 2.73
C TYR A 69 3.68 10.92 1.34
N ASP A 70 4.64 10.40 0.60
CA ASP A 70 4.37 9.80 -0.70
C ASP A 70 3.43 8.60 -0.60
N ALA A 71 3.69 7.68 0.32
CA ALA A 71 2.88 6.49 0.53
C ALA A 71 1.41 6.78 0.90
N VAL A 72 1.15 7.85 1.66
CA VAL A 72 -0.20 8.18 2.18
C VAL A 72 -0.90 9.23 1.33
N LEU A 73 -0.18 10.23 0.84
CA LEU A 73 -0.77 11.34 0.11
C LEU A 73 -0.96 11.02 -1.38
N SER A 74 0.00 10.30 -2.01
CA SER A 74 -0.17 9.78 -3.37
C SER A 74 -0.93 8.44 -3.35
N ASN A 75 -2.14 8.44 -2.78
CA ASN A 75 -2.85 7.21 -2.49
C ASN A 75 -4.35 7.50 -2.42
N ASP A 76 -5.17 6.69 -3.09
CA ASP A 76 -6.62 6.86 -3.18
C ASP A 76 -7.38 5.81 -2.35
N ALA A 77 -6.67 4.80 -1.82
CA ALA A 77 -7.29 3.82 -0.94
C ALA A 77 -7.70 4.43 0.41
N THR A 78 -8.65 3.77 1.06
CA THR A 78 -9.10 4.08 2.43
C THR A 78 -9.11 2.81 3.28
N LEU A 79 -9.05 2.99 4.59
CA LEU A 79 -9.15 1.91 5.56
C LEU A 79 -10.38 2.14 6.45
N GLU A 80 -11.45 1.40 6.18
CA GLU A 80 -12.68 1.45 6.96
C GLU A 80 -12.86 0.17 7.78
N ASN A 81 -13.04 0.30 9.09
CA ASN A 81 -13.24 -0.82 10.01
C ASN A 81 -12.21 -1.96 9.87
N GLY A 82 -10.95 -1.60 9.56
CA GLY A 82 -9.86 -2.56 9.36
C GLY A 82 -9.89 -3.28 8.00
N LYS A 83 -10.78 -2.88 7.08
CA LYS A 83 -10.80 -3.37 5.70
C LYS A 83 -10.28 -2.28 4.76
N GLY A 84 -9.37 -2.67 3.87
CA GLY A 84 -8.89 -1.80 2.79
C GLY A 84 -9.92 -1.70 1.68
N ILE A 85 -10.19 -0.48 1.24
CA ILE A 85 -11.02 -0.16 0.07
C ILE A 85 -10.10 0.50 -0.95
N GLY A 86 -10.03 -0.05 -2.16
CA GLY A 86 -9.15 0.41 -3.23
C GLY A 86 -8.14 -0.65 -3.65
N ASP A 87 -7.06 -0.23 -4.28
CA ASP A 87 -6.00 -1.12 -4.74
C ASP A 87 -5.27 -1.79 -3.57
N PRO A 88 -5.01 -3.13 -3.61
CA PRO A 88 -4.30 -3.85 -2.57
C PRO A 88 -2.93 -3.29 -2.22
N THR A 89 -2.19 -2.78 -3.20
CA THR A 89 -0.88 -2.16 -2.98
C THR A 89 -1.03 -0.85 -2.21
N GLU A 90 -2.03 -0.08 -2.53
CA GLU A 90 -2.29 1.21 -1.89
C GLU A 90 -2.70 1.08 -0.43
N TYR A 91 -3.66 0.22 -0.11
CA TYR A 91 -4.04 0.05 1.30
C TYR A 91 -2.94 -0.63 2.12
N ALA A 92 -2.04 -1.43 1.51
CA ALA A 92 -0.88 -1.96 2.20
C ALA A 92 0.06 -0.85 2.70
N LEU A 93 0.19 0.24 1.93
CA LEU A 93 0.95 1.43 2.35
C LEU A 93 0.27 2.16 3.53
N LEU A 94 -1.07 2.23 3.54
CA LEU A 94 -1.80 2.79 4.68
C LEU A 94 -1.69 1.90 5.93
N GLU A 95 -1.76 0.57 5.79
CA GLU A 95 -1.48 -0.35 6.89
C GLU A 95 -0.04 -0.21 7.42
N MET A 96 0.93 0.02 6.53
CA MET A 96 2.30 0.33 6.93
C MET A 96 2.36 1.59 7.80
N PHE A 97 1.72 2.67 7.35
CA PHE A 97 1.69 3.94 8.08
C PHE A 97 1.13 3.79 9.50
N ARG A 98 0.05 3.02 9.67
CA ARG A 98 -0.55 2.75 10.98
C ARG A 98 0.34 1.95 11.93
N LYS A 99 1.39 1.28 11.44
CA LYS A 99 2.38 0.56 12.26
C LYS A 99 3.50 1.46 12.76
N ILE A 100 3.61 2.68 12.28
CA ILE A 100 4.64 3.63 12.72
C ILE A 100 4.31 4.08 14.14
N PRO A 101 5.26 3.99 15.09
CA PRO A 101 5.03 4.43 16.46
C PRO A 101 4.72 5.93 16.51
N ALA A 102 3.68 6.31 17.23
CA ALA A 102 3.41 7.71 17.53
C ALA A 102 4.44 8.25 18.53
N PRO A 103 4.85 9.54 18.43
CA PRO A 103 5.76 10.13 19.39
C PRO A 103 5.14 10.11 20.79
N LYS A 104 5.94 9.75 21.80
CA LYS A 104 5.51 9.72 23.19
C LYS A 104 5.17 11.15 23.64
N GLY A 105 3.93 11.39 24.05
CA GLY A 105 3.46 12.69 24.56
C GLY A 105 2.81 13.62 23.54
N GLY A 106 2.59 13.18 22.31
CA GLY A 106 1.82 13.92 21.31
C GLY A 106 0.31 13.95 21.64
N MET A 107 -0.40 14.98 21.18
CA MET A 107 -1.88 15.10 21.27
C MET A 107 -2.64 14.00 20.49
N MET A 108 -1.94 12.99 19.97
CA MET A 108 -2.53 11.84 19.28
C MET A 108 -2.96 10.82 20.33
N GLY A 109 -4.27 10.57 20.42
CA GLY A 109 -4.84 9.56 21.31
C GLY A 109 -4.25 8.15 21.07
N GLU A 110 -4.61 7.18 21.89
CA GLU A 110 -4.09 5.80 21.92
C GLU A 110 -4.17 5.03 20.59
N GLY A 111 -4.62 5.64 19.49
CA GLY A 111 -4.84 5.01 18.18
C GLY A 111 -3.71 5.09 17.16
N GLY A 112 -2.57 5.73 17.46
CA GLY A 112 -1.47 5.92 16.52
C GLY A 112 -1.79 6.90 15.37
N TYR A 113 -0.94 6.88 14.34
CA TYR A 113 -1.15 7.70 13.15
C TYR A 113 -2.30 7.18 12.29
N ARG A 114 -3.09 8.10 11.76
CA ARG A 114 -4.17 7.81 10.81
C ARG A 114 -4.04 8.67 9.57
N GLU A 115 -4.31 8.08 8.42
CA GLU A 115 -4.23 8.73 7.12
C GLU A 115 -5.15 9.94 7.00
N GLU A 116 -6.33 9.90 7.62
CA GLU A 116 -7.29 11.01 7.60
C GLU A 116 -6.71 12.27 8.23
N MET A 117 -5.93 12.14 9.30
CA MET A 117 -5.24 13.28 9.93
C MET A 117 -4.26 13.92 8.97
N LEU A 118 -3.41 13.10 8.33
CA LEU A 118 -2.41 13.60 7.41
C LEU A 118 -3.07 14.29 6.20
N ARG A 119 -4.09 13.66 5.63
CA ARG A 119 -4.85 14.18 4.49
C ARG A 119 -5.64 15.45 4.84
N SER A 120 -6.14 15.58 6.06
CA SER A 120 -6.84 16.80 6.50
C SER A 120 -5.90 18.00 6.67
N CYS A 121 -4.66 17.74 7.13
CA CYS A 121 -3.64 18.79 7.29
C CYS A 121 -3.00 19.21 5.96
N MET A 122 -3.00 18.33 4.95
CA MET A 122 -2.31 18.52 3.67
C MET A 122 -3.30 18.34 2.51
N LYS A 123 -3.78 19.45 1.98
CA LYS A 123 -4.72 19.42 0.87
C LYS A 123 -4.01 19.09 -0.44
N ARG A 124 -4.51 18.07 -1.17
CA ARG A 124 -4.09 17.75 -2.53
C ARG A 124 -4.49 18.92 -3.47
N LEU A 125 -3.54 19.44 -4.22
CA LEU A 125 -3.74 20.54 -5.15
C LEU A 125 -4.06 20.05 -6.57
N GLU A 126 -3.24 19.10 -7.04
CA GLU A 126 -3.34 18.54 -8.38
C GLU A 126 -2.99 17.05 -8.33
N GLU A 127 -3.46 16.32 -9.32
CA GLU A 127 -3.22 14.90 -9.45
C GLU A 127 -3.06 14.51 -10.91
N VAL A 128 -2.12 13.60 -11.17
CA VAL A 128 -2.06 12.81 -12.38
C VAL A 128 -2.20 11.34 -11.94
N PRO A 129 -3.38 10.73 -12.18
CA PRO A 129 -3.67 9.37 -11.72
C PRO A 129 -2.68 8.33 -12.24
N PHE A 130 -2.71 7.14 -11.66
CA PHE A 130 -1.92 6.03 -12.15
C PHE A 130 -2.33 5.68 -13.59
N ASP A 131 -1.33 5.52 -14.42
CA ASP A 131 -1.47 5.10 -15.80
C ASP A 131 -0.51 3.95 -16.09
N SER A 132 -1.00 2.89 -16.73
CA SER A 132 -0.25 1.66 -16.97
C SER A 132 0.90 1.82 -17.97
N GLU A 133 0.83 2.77 -18.89
CA GLU A 133 1.92 3.10 -19.81
C GLU A 133 2.98 3.91 -19.09
N ARG A 134 2.55 4.89 -18.28
CA ARG A 134 3.44 5.71 -17.46
C ARG A 134 4.03 4.92 -16.29
N LYS A 135 3.36 3.90 -15.79
CA LYS A 135 3.69 3.08 -14.61
C LYS A 135 3.91 3.89 -13.33
N ARG A 136 3.27 5.06 -13.22
CA ARG A 136 3.40 5.97 -12.07
C ARG A 136 2.17 6.86 -11.90
N MET A 137 1.98 7.30 -10.65
CA MET A 137 1.03 8.32 -10.23
C MET A 137 1.78 9.51 -9.65
N SER A 138 1.28 10.72 -9.84
CA SER A 138 1.88 11.93 -9.27
C SER A 138 0.80 12.81 -8.64
N THR A 139 1.11 13.36 -7.47
CA THR A 139 0.21 14.27 -6.75
C THR A 139 0.99 15.50 -6.32
N ARG A 140 0.35 16.67 -6.34
CA ARG A 140 0.95 17.93 -5.93
C ARG A 140 0.39 18.42 -4.61
N TYR A 141 1.28 18.80 -3.73
CA TYR A 141 0.98 19.32 -2.41
C TYR A 141 1.79 20.57 -2.10
N TYR A 142 1.37 21.29 -1.06
CA TYR A 142 2.15 22.37 -0.47
C TYR A 142 2.70 21.86 0.86
N LEU A 143 3.95 21.37 0.83
CA LEU A 143 4.60 20.78 2.01
C LEU A 143 5.60 21.75 2.61
N HIS A 144 5.45 22.09 3.87
CA HIS A 144 6.34 23.00 4.59
C HIS A 144 6.60 24.34 3.86
N GLY A 145 5.56 24.89 3.21
CA GLY A 145 5.69 26.14 2.47
C GLY A 145 6.23 26.01 1.06
N VAL A 146 6.49 24.79 0.57
CA VAL A 146 7.04 24.53 -0.76
C VAL A 146 6.10 23.68 -1.59
N GLY A 147 5.87 24.07 -2.84
CA GLY A 147 5.16 23.25 -3.82
C GLY A 147 5.93 21.97 -4.12
N THR A 148 5.41 20.85 -3.70
CA THR A 148 6.07 19.53 -3.78
C THR A 148 5.24 18.58 -4.62
N ILE A 149 5.88 17.89 -5.56
CA ILE A 149 5.27 16.79 -6.31
C ILE A 149 5.76 15.48 -5.69
N LEU A 150 4.82 14.67 -5.26
CA LEU A 150 5.05 13.30 -4.80
C LEU A 150 4.74 12.35 -5.95
N THR A 151 5.61 11.39 -6.20
CA THR A 151 5.42 10.45 -7.31
C THR A 151 5.75 9.03 -6.87
N LYS A 152 4.78 8.14 -6.95
CA LYS A 152 4.97 6.70 -6.74
C LYS A 152 4.81 5.94 -8.05
N GLY A 153 5.54 4.85 -8.20
CA GLY A 153 5.47 4.00 -9.38
C GLY A 153 6.52 2.91 -9.40
N ALA A 154 6.71 2.28 -10.55
CA ALA A 154 7.69 1.24 -10.74
C ALA A 154 9.12 1.79 -10.54
N PRO A 155 9.97 1.10 -9.75
CA PRO A 155 11.30 1.61 -9.39
C PRO A 155 12.21 1.85 -10.60
N ASP A 156 12.17 0.98 -11.58
CA ASP A 156 12.91 1.10 -12.84
C ASP A 156 12.58 2.42 -13.56
N VAL A 157 11.28 2.71 -13.70
CA VAL A 157 10.80 3.94 -14.35
C VAL A 157 11.13 5.19 -13.56
N LEU A 158 11.09 5.12 -12.23
CA LEU A 158 11.42 6.28 -11.38
C LEU A 158 12.91 6.56 -11.35
N LEU A 159 13.75 5.54 -11.20
CA LEU A 159 15.21 5.68 -11.14
C LEU A 159 15.80 6.26 -12.40
N GLU A 160 15.29 5.89 -13.59
CA GLU A 160 15.70 6.47 -14.88
C GLU A 160 15.44 7.98 -15.00
N ARG A 161 14.58 8.53 -14.12
CA ARG A 161 14.16 9.95 -14.14
C ARG A 161 14.68 10.75 -12.96
N CYS A 162 15.47 10.12 -12.09
CA CYS A 162 16.06 10.77 -10.93
C CYS A 162 17.47 11.24 -11.24
N ASP A 163 17.69 12.53 -11.18
CA ASP A 163 19.04 13.13 -11.31
C ASP A 163 19.81 13.13 -9.99
N PHE A 164 19.08 13.07 -8.85
CA PHE A 164 19.64 13.18 -7.51
C PHE A 164 19.02 12.18 -6.55
N VAL A 165 19.81 11.76 -5.58
CA VAL A 165 19.37 10.97 -4.42
C VAL A 165 19.59 11.79 -3.17
N ARG A 166 18.54 11.96 -2.37
CA ARG A 166 18.64 12.62 -1.07
C ARG A 166 19.12 11.64 -0.02
N LYS A 167 20.17 12.02 0.72
CA LYS A 167 20.72 11.27 1.84
C LYS A 167 20.50 12.02 3.15
N SER A 168 20.59 11.31 4.28
CA SER A 168 20.54 11.91 5.61
C SER A 168 21.74 12.82 5.90
N THR A 169 22.84 12.60 5.17
CA THR A 169 24.06 13.40 5.28
C THR A 169 24.06 14.68 4.46
N GLY A 170 22.99 14.99 3.74
CA GLY A 170 22.81 16.22 2.95
C GLY A 170 22.78 15.99 1.46
#